data_4c73b372e6391fd9556b2e8c04d966f6
#
_entry.id   4c73b372e6391fd9556b2e8c04d966f6
#
_cell.length_a   1.000
_cell.length_b   1.000
_cell.length_c   1.000
_cell.angle_alpha   90.00
_cell.angle_beta   90.00
_cell.angle_gamma   90.00
#
_symmetry.space_group_name_H-M   'P 1'
#
loop_
_entity.id
_entity.type
_entity.pdbx_description
1 polymer ?
#
loop_
_entity_poly.entity_id
_entity_poly.type
_entity_poly.pdbx_seq_one_letter_code
_entity_poly.pdbx_strand_id
1 'polypeptide(L)'
;MNSDLSNAAAGQRDDRDFVLAAVKTSGVAIRSASERLRADPDVALQAVRQNGRALEFVADQCRGDRKIVQAAVGKWAIALQFASPDLRDDRDIVLRAVRKWGVAVKYASERLRADREIVLIAVKRNSAALKYASDELRAELQAGHPSIRQLGTGAVTLSRDDNEG
;
A
#
# COMPACT_ATOMS: atom_id res chain seq x y z
N MET A 1 10.24 20.47 23.26
CA MET A 1 9.40 21.32 22.40
C MET A 1 8.28 20.44 21.86
N ASN A 2 7.04 20.84 22.09
CA ASN A 2 5.88 20.05 21.65
C ASN A 2 5.68 20.29 20.14
N SER A 3 6.08 19.33 19.29
CA SER A 3 5.92 19.39 17.83
C SER A 3 4.54 18.87 17.37
N ASP A 4 3.51 19.12 18.19
CA ASP A 4 2.14 18.73 17.85
C ASP A 4 1.56 19.70 16.81
N LEU A 5 1.59 19.27 15.53
CA LEU A 5 1.05 20.02 14.40
C LEU A 5 -0.47 20.20 14.47
N SER A 6 -1.20 19.38 15.24
CA SER A 6 -2.66 19.46 15.28
C SER A 6 -3.17 20.76 15.92
N ASN A 7 -2.40 21.27 16.89
CA ASN A 7 -2.69 22.50 17.63
C ASN A 7 -1.77 23.67 17.24
N ALA A 8 -0.93 23.50 16.20
CA ALA A 8 0.01 24.50 15.77
C ALA A 8 -0.68 25.72 15.10
N ALA A 9 -0.11 26.91 15.30
CA ALA A 9 -0.54 28.11 14.57
C ALA A 9 -0.31 27.96 13.05
N ALA A 10 -1.03 28.76 12.26
CA ALA A 10 -0.94 28.69 10.78
C ALA A 10 0.50 28.86 10.27
N GLY A 11 1.29 29.79 10.87
CA GLY A 11 2.71 30.00 10.52
C GLY A 11 3.57 28.76 10.80
N GLN A 12 3.33 28.05 11.91
CA GLN A 12 4.04 26.82 12.25
C GLN A 12 3.69 25.66 11.30
N ARG A 13 2.44 25.61 10.82
CA ARG A 13 2.01 24.58 9.84
C ARG A 13 2.64 24.79 8.46
N ASP A 14 3.16 25.98 8.18
CA ASP A 14 3.90 26.34 6.96
C ASP A 14 5.40 26.51 7.20
N ASP A 15 5.87 26.29 8.44
CA ASP A 15 7.29 26.25 8.76
C ASP A 15 7.86 24.85 8.48
N ARG A 16 8.81 24.78 7.52
CA ARG A 16 9.39 23.52 7.05
C ARG A 16 10.13 22.76 8.15
N ASP A 17 10.91 23.45 8.96
CA ASP A 17 11.72 22.80 10.01
C ASP A 17 10.83 22.29 11.13
N PHE A 18 9.81 23.06 11.52
CA PHE A 18 8.82 22.63 12.48
C PHE A 18 8.04 21.40 11.99
N VAL A 19 7.59 21.40 10.74
CA VAL A 19 6.86 20.28 10.14
C VAL A 19 7.77 19.06 10.01
N LEU A 20 9.04 19.22 9.60
CA LEU A 20 10.01 18.10 9.53
C LEU A 20 10.26 17.48 10.90
N ALA A 21 10.36 18.29 11.97
CA ALA A 21 10.49 17.77 13.32
C ALA A 21 9.25 16.97 13.75
N ALA A 22 8.06 17.47 13.43
CA ALA A 22 6.80 16.81 13.76
C ALA A 22 6.64 15.47 13.01
N VAL A 23 6.92 15.43 11.70
CA VAL A 23 6.76 14.20 10.91
C VAL A 23 7.81 13.14 11.22
N LYS A 24 9.00 13.52 11.72
CA LYS A 24 9.99 12.57 12.26
C LYS A 24 9.47 11.83 13.48
N THR A 25 8.64 12.47 14.28
CA THR A 25 8.02 11.89 15.48
C THR A 25 6.75 11.11 15.12
N SER A 26 5.90 11.71 14.26
CA SER A 26 4.65 11.12 13.80
C SER A 26 4.42 11.45 12.34
N GLY A 27 4.60 10.49 11.44
CA GLY A 27 4.45 10.71 10.00
C GLY A 27 3.06 11.22 9.61
N VAL A 28 2.02 10.76 10.30
CA VAL A 28 0.64 11.21 10.02
C VAL A 28 0.39 12.67 10.44
N ALA A 29 1.30 13.31 11.18
CA ALA A 29 1.20 14.72 11.53
C ALA A 29 1.21 15.62 10.27
N ILE A 30 1.75 15.14 9.14
CA ILE A 30 1.74 15.84 7.85
C ILE A 30 0.34 16.29 7.42
N ARG A 31 -0.71 15.61 7.87
CA ARG A 31 -2.11 15.99 7.59
C ARG A 31 -2.45 17.42 8.01
N SER A 32 -1.77 17.92 9.05
CA SER A 32 -1.97 19.25 9.61
C SER A 32 -1.01 20.30 9.05
N ALA A 33 -0.06 19.91 8.20
CA ALA A 33 0.85 20.83 7.52
C ALA A 33 0.10 21.66 6.45
N SER A 34 0.69 22.79 6.03
CA SER A 34 0.19 23.57 4.90
C SER A 34 0.15 22.71 3.62
N GLU A 35 -0.68 23.12 2.65
CA GLU A 35 -0.75 22.44 1.36
C GLU A 35 0.61 22.43 0.66
N ARG A 36 1.35 23.53 0.73
CA ARG A 36 2.71 23.65 0.20
C ARG A 36 3.64 22.58 0.78
N LEU A 37 3.62 22.34 2.09
CA LEU A 37 4.49 21.36 2.74
C LEU A 37 3.97 19.91 2.60
N ARG A 38 2.68 19.71 2.42
CA ARG A 38 2.13 18.40 2.00
C ARG A 38 2.53 18.04 0.57
N ALA A 39 2.89 19.03 -0.24
CA ALA A 39 3.40 18.88 -1.61
C ALA A 39 4.94 18.83 -1.69
N ASP A 40 5.66 19.11 -0.58
CA ASP A 40 7.12 19.03 -0.53
C ASP A 40 7.58 17.56 -0.51
N PRO A 41 8.35 17.09 -1.54
CA PRO A 41 8.74 15.69 -1.63
C PRO A 41 9.61 15.20 -0.47
N ASP A 42 10.46 16.05 0.11
CA ASP A 42 11.33 15.67 1.23
C ASP A 42 10.52 15.48 2.50
N VAL A 43 9.57 16.40 2.77
CA VAL A 43 8.65 16.30 3.90
C VAL A 43 7.77 15.06 3.77
N ALA A 44 7.20 14.84 2.58
CA ALA A 44 6.39 13.68 2.28
C ALA A 44 7.19 12.37 2.45
N LEU A 45 8.43 12.32 1.94
CA LEU A 45 9.29 11.14 2.06
C LEU A 45 9.62 10.83 3.52
N GLN A 46 9.93 11.85 4.34
CA GLN A 46 10.17 11.66 5.77
C GLN A 46 8.91 11.15 6.48
N ALA A 47 7.75 11.73 6.17
CA ALA A 47 6.47 11.32 6.75
C ALA A 47 6.16 9.85 6.46
N VAL A 48 6.25 9.41 5.19
CA VAL A 48 5.95 8.02 4.81
C VAL A 48 6.99 7.02 5.30
N ARG A 49 8.25 7.41 5.47
CA ARG A 49 9.30 6.58 6.07
C ARG A 49 9.02 6.32 7.55
N GLN A 50 8.48 7.29 8.24
CA GLN A 50 8.06 7.13 9.63
C GLN A 50 6.77 6.30 9.71
N ASN A 51 5.76 6.63 8.90
CA ASN A 51 4.49 5.93 8.85
C ASN A 51 3.92 5.91 7.43
N GLY A 52 3.81 4.72 6.82
CA GLY A 52 3.30 4.56 5.45
C GLY A 52 1.90 5.13 5.23
N ARG A 53 1.06 5.22 6.29
CA ARG A 53 -0.25 5.86 6.21
C ARG A 53 -0.18 7.34 5.86
N ALA A 54 0.97 8.00 6.08
CA ALA A 54 1.15 9.40 5.73
C ALA A 54 0.89 9.68 4.24
N LEU A 55 0.99 8.67 3.37
CA LEU A 55 0.66 8.79 1.94
C LEU A 55 -0.79 9.24 1.69
N GLU A 56 -1.69 8.96 2.61
CA GLU A 56 -3.10 9.44 2.58
C GLU A 56 -3.19 10.97 2.58
N PHE A 57 -2.22 11.64 3.21
CA PHE A 57 -2.30 13.07 3.53
C PHE A 57 -1.36 13.96 2.69
N VAL A 58 -0.47 13.37 1.90
CA VAL A 58 0.39 14.13 0.97
C VAL A 58 -0.39 14.59 -0.27
N ALA A 59 0.13 15.59 -0.97
CA ALA A 59 -0.47 16.08 -2.22
C ALA A 59 -0.34 15.05 -3.35
N ASP A 60 -1.18 15.18 -4.38
CA ASP A 60 -1.28 14.21 -5.49
C ASP A 60 0.05 14.02 -6.23
N GLN A 61 0.84 15.08 -6.40
CA GLN A 61 2.18 14.96 -6.99
C GLN A 61 3.09 13.99 -6.22
N CYS A 62 3.01 13.97 -4.87
CA CYS A 62 3.76 13.05 -4.05
C CYS A 62 3.19 11.63 -4.10
N ARG A 63 1.87 11.47 -4.34
CA ARG A 63 1.24 10.16 -4.56
C ARG A 63 1.60 9.57 -5.93
N GLY A 64 2.09 10.39 -6.87
CA GLY A 64 2.67 9.99 -8.14
C GLY A 64 4.19 9.78 -8.10
N ASP A 65 4.85 10.12 -7.00
CA ASP A 65 6.31 9.91 -6.87
C ASP A 65 6.61 8.45 -6.50
N ARG A 66 7.32 7.76 -7.38
CA ARG A 66 7.68 6.35 -7.22
C ARG A 66 8.46 6.08 -5.93
N LYS A 67 9.40 6.96 -5.55
CA LYS A 67 10.23 6.77 -4.34
C LYS A 67 9.40 6.90 -3.07
N ILE A 68 8.50 7.88 -3.03
CA ILE A 68 7.61 8.13 -1.90
C ILE A 68 6.65 6.95 -1.73
N VAL A 69 6.01 6.52 -2.83
CA VAL A 69 5.06 5.40 -2.80
C VAL A 69 5.74 4.08 -2.45
N GLN A 70 6.93 3.79 -2.99
CA GLN A 70 7.71 2.61 -2.60
C GLN A 70 8.05 2.60 -1.12
N ALA A 71 8.44 3.75 -0.54
CA ALA A 71 8.71 3.88 0.89
C ALA A 71 7.44 3.65 1.72
N ALA A 72 6.32 4.24 1.33
CA ALA A 72 5.03 4.09 1.99
C ALA A 72 4.56 2.63 2.00
N VAL A 73 4.53 1.98 0.84
CA VAL A 73 4.14 0.57 0.66
C VAL A 73 5.08 -0.36 1.43
N GLY A 74 6.38 -0.04 1.46
CA GLY A 74 7.38 -0.76 2.26
C GLY A 74 7.09 -0.72 3.76
N LYS A 75 6.48 0.33 4.28
CA LYS A 75 6.06 0.45 5.68
C LYS A 75 4.67 -0.16 5.89
N TRP A 76 3.74 0.13 5.01
CA TRP A 76 2.34 -0.26 5.12
C TRP A 76 1.77 -0.60 3.73
N ALA A 77 1.56 -1.89 3.45
CA ALA A 77 1.15 -2.37 2.13
C ALA A 77 -0.18 -1.73 1.63
N ILE A 78 -1.07 -1.39 2.58
CA ILE A 78 -2.35 -0.74 2.28
C ILE A 78 -2.16 0.67 1.71
N ALA A 79 -0.99 1.30 1.91
CA ALA A 79 -0.69 2.61 1.32
C ALA A 79 -0.85 2.63 -0.20
N LEU A 80 -0.77 1.47 -0.87
CA LEU A 80 -1.00 1.34 -2.31
C LEU A 80 -2.34 1.95 -2.75
N GLN A 81 -3.37 1.94 -1.89
CA GLN A 81 -4.68 2.53 -2.23
C GLN A 81 -4.63 4.05 -2.48
N PHE A 82 -3.64 4.74 -1.90
CA PHE A 82 -3.46 6.19 -2.02
C PHE A 82 -2.47 6.58 -3.13
N ALA A 83 -1.80 5.62 -3.76
CA ALA A 83 -0.92 5.87 -4.90
C ALA A 83 -1.72 6.34 -6.13
N SER A 84 -1.05 7.08 -7.01
CA SER A 84 -1.64 7.46 -8.30
C SER A 84 -2.07 6.22 -9.10
N PRO A 85 -3.02 6.36 -10.05
CA PRO A 85 -3.43 5.25 -10.92
C PRO A 85 -2.24 4.57 -11.61
N ASP A 86 -1.27 5.34 -12.12
CA ASP A 86 -0.08 4.82 -12.80
C ASP A 86 0.76 3.94 -11.87
N LEU A 87 0.93 4.34 -10.60
CA LEU A 87 1.69 3.57 -9.64
C LEU A 87 0.91 2.38 -9.05
N ARG A 88 -0.41 2.40 -9.10
CA ARG A 88 -1.24 1.21 -8.85
C ARG A 88 -1.21 0.23 -10.02
N ASP A 89 -0.75 0.66 -11.20
CA ASP A 89 -0.46 -0.17 -12.37
C ASP A 89 1.04 -0.52 -12.52
N ASP A 90 1.89 -0.06 -11.59
CA ASP A 90 3.30 -0.41 -11.55
C ASP A 90 3.48 -1.80 -10.92
N ARG A 91 3.99 -2.74 -11.73
CA ARG A 91 4.13 -4.14 -11.34
C ARG A 91 5.03 -4.34 -10.12
N ASP A 92 6.14 -3.61 -10.01
CA ASP A 92 7.10 -3.77 -8.91
C ASP A 92 6.54 -3.26 -7.59
N ILE A 93 5.84 -2.12 -7.63
CA ILE A 93 5.17 -1.54 -6.46
C ILE A 93 4.06 -2.47 -5.98
N VAL A 94 3.25 -2.98 -6.89
CA VAL A 94 2.16 -3.91 -6.56
C VAL A 94 2.72 -5.23 -6.02
N LEU A 95 3.75 -5.81 -6.63
CA LEU A 95 4.41 -7.02 -6.10
C LEU A 95 4.97 -6.80 -4.70
N ARG A 96 5.58 -5.64 -4.45
CA ARG A 96 6.07 -5.29 -3.11
C ARG A 96 4.95 -5.26 -2.07
N ALA A 97 3.80 -4.65 -2.42
CA ALA A 97 2.63 -4.61 -1.55
C ALA A 97 2.06 -6.00 -1.29
N VAL A 98 1.86 -6.79 -2.35
CA VAL A 98 1.26 -8.12 -2.32
C VAL A 98 2.11 -9.12 -1.54
N ARG A 99 3.44 -9.09 -1.73
CA ARG A 99 4.38 -9.92 -0.95
C ARG A 99 4.32 -9.63 0.54
N LYS A 100 4.03 -8.40 0.92
CA LYS A 100 3.88 -8.01 2.33
C LYS A 100 2.48 -8.35 2.87
N TRP A 101 1.46 -8.12 2.07
CA TRP A 101 0.07 -8.37 2.42
C TRP A 101 -0.74 -8.74 1.18
N GLY A 102 -1.07 -10.03 1.00
CA GLY A 102 -1.70 -10.56 -0.21
C GLY A 102 -2.95 -9.81 -0.63
N VAL A 103 -3.79 -9.40 0.33
CA VAL A 103 -5.03 -8.66 0.05
C VAL A 103 -4.78 -7.27 -0.53
N ALA A 104 -3.53 -6.76 -0.52
CA ALA A 104 -3.19 -5.49 -1.17
C ALA A 104 -3.44 -5.50 -2.70
N VAL A 105 -3.55 -6.68 -3.31
CA VAL A 105 -3.91 -6.83 -4.74
C VAL A 105 -5.22 -6.13 -5.09
N LYS A 106 -6.14 -5.96 -4.15
CA LYS A 106 -7.40 -5.23 -4.36
C LYS A 106 -7.21 -3.77 -4.77
N TYR A 107 -6.05 -3.18 -4.46
CA TYR A 107 -5.72 -1.79 -4.77
C TYR A 107 -4.93 -1.63 -6.08
N ALA A 108 -4.50 -2.75 -6.68
CA ALA A 108 -3.85 -2.75 -7.97
C ALA A 108 -4.83 -2.38 -9.10
N SER A 109 -4.29 -1.98 -10.26
CA SER A 109 -5.07 -1.80 -11.47
C SER A 109 -5.79 -3.09 -11.87
N GLU A 110 -6.81 -2.95 -12.72
CA GLU A 110 -7.53 -4.10 -13.27
C GLU A 110 -6.58 -5.03 -14.05
N ARG A 111 -5.68 -4.45 -14.84
CA ARG A 111 -4.64 -5.20 -15.57
C ARG A 111 -3.81 -6.08 -14.64
N LEU A 112 -3.36 -5.56 -13.50
CA LEU A 112 -2.53 -6.31 -12.55
C LEU A 112 -3.35 -7.26 -11.67
N ARG A 113 -4.66 -7.04 -11.52
CA ARG A 113 -5.57 -8.02 -10.92
C ARG A 113 -5.91 -9.19 -11.85
N ALA A 114 -5.61 -9.04 -13.16
CA ALA A 114 -5.64 -10.11 -14.16
C ALA A 114 -4.25 -10.77 -14.38
N ASP A 115 -3.19 -10.25 -13.75
CA ASP A 115 -1.85 -10.85 -13.83
C ASP A 115 -1.79 -12.12 -12.96
N ARG A 116 -1.64 -13.28 -13.63
CA ARG A 116 -1.64 -14.60 -12.99
C ARG A 116 -0.56 -14.74 -11.90
N GLU A 117 0.66 -14.24 -12.17
CA GLU A 117 1.77 -14.34 -11.20
C GLU A 117 1.49 -13.52 -9.94
N ILE A 118 1.04 -12.27 -10.11
CA ILE A 118 0.68 -11.39 -8.99
C ILE A 118 -0.44 -12.01 -8.15
N VAL A 119 -1.48 -12.52 -8.79
CA VAL A 119 -2.64 -13.12 -8.10
C VAL A 119 -2.22 -14.40 -7.37
N LEU A 120 -1.40 -15.27 -7.97
CA LEU A 120 -0.91 -16.47 -7.29
C LEU A 120 -0.05 -16.13 -6.06
N ILE A 121 0.82 -15.12 -6.14
CA ILE A 121 1.59 -14.63 -4.99
C ILE A 121 0.64 -14.08 -3.91
N ALA A 122 -0.39 -13.33 -4.32
CA ALA A 122 -1.41 -12.79 -3.42
C ALA A 122 -2.16 -13.90 -2.67
N VAL A 123 -2.65 -14.89 -3.40
CA VAL A 123 -3.41 -16.03 -2.85
C VAL A 123 -2.54 -16.89 -1.94
N LYS A 124 -1.27 -17.15 -2.31
CA LYS A 124 -0.31 -17.85 -1.45
C LYS A 124 -0.08 -17.13 -0.12
N ARG A 125 -0.11 -15.79 -0.12
CA ARG A 125 0.02 -14.99 1.10
C ARG A 125 -1.25 -14.92 1.91
N ASN A 126 -2.40 -14.84 1.25
CA ASN A 126 -3.71 -14.78 1.86
C ASN A 126 -4.75 -15.27 0.83
N SER A 127 -5.36 -16.41 1.11
CA SER A 127 -6.37 -17.03 0.24
C SER A 127 -7.53 -16.10 -0.10
N ALA A 128 -7.92 -15.20 0.83
CA ALA A 128 -8.95 -14.21 0.59
C ALA A 128 -8.61 -13.21 -0.55
N ALA A 129 -7.35 -13.16 -1.00
CA ALA A 129 -6.95 -12.31 -2.13
C ALA A 129 -7.59 -12.73 -3.45
N LEU A 130 -7.96 -14.03 -3.60
CA LEU A 130 -8.55 -14.57 -4.83
C LEU A 130 -9.81 -13.81 -5.27
N LYS A 131 -10.63 -13.34 -4.32
CA LYS A 131 -11.86 -12.59 -4.63
C LYS A 131 -11.61 -11.24 -5.33
N TYR A 132 -10.36 -10.76 -5.34
CA TYR A 132 -9.97 -9.49 -5.97
C TYR A 132 -9.28 -9.69 -7.33
N ALA A 133 -9.03 -10.92 -7.75
CA ALA A 133 -8.61 -11.23 -9.12
C ALA A 133 -9.70 -10.82 -10.13
N SER A 134 -9.32 -10.67 -11.42
CA SER A 134 -10.33 -10.56 -12.48
C SER A 134 -11.25 -11.78 -12.48
N ASP A 135 -12.47 -11.61 -12.99
CA ASP A 135 -13.47 -12.67 -12.97
C ASP A 135 -12.99 -13.88 -13.76
N GLU A 136 -12.35 -13.65 -14.92
CA GLU A 136 -11.81 -14.69 -15.79
C GLU A 136 -10.71 -15.49 -15.07
N LEU A 137 -9.72 -14.77 -14.49
CA LEU A 137 -8.61 -15.43 -13.81
C LEU A 137 -9.07 -16.17 -12.54
N ARG A 138 -10.05 -15.60 -11.83
CA ARG A 138 -10.64 -16.25 -10.65
C ARG A 138 -11.33 -17.55 -11.04
N ALA A 139 -12.13 -17.54 -12.12
CA ALA A 139 -12.81 -18.73 -12.63
C ALA A 139 -11.80 -19.79 -13.09
N GLU A 140 -10.76 -19.38 -13.83
CA GLU A 140 -9.68 -20.26 -14.28
C GLU A 140 -8.97 -20.94 -13.09
N LEU A 141 -8.56 -20.17 -12.10
CA LEU A 141 -7.86 -20.70 -10.93
C LEU A 141 -8.73 -21.62 -10.09
N GLN A 142 -10.03 -21.33 -9.96
CA GLN A 142 -10.98 -22.20 -9.29
C GLN A 142 -11.25 -23.51 -10.04
N ALA A 143 -11.25 -23.47 -11.38
CA ALA A 143 -11.45 -24.66 -12.21
C ALA A 143 -10.20 -25.55 -12.23
N GLY A 144 -9.00 -24.95 -12.28
CA GLY A 144 -7.73 -25.66 -12.50
C GLY A 144 -7.04 -26.19 -11.23
N HIS A 145 -7.44 -25.78 -10.03
CA HIS A 145 -6.75 -26.17 -8.79
C HIS A 145 -7.74 -26.65 -7.71
N PRO A 146 -7.72 -27.96 -7.34
CA PRO A 146 -8.63 -28.50 -6.33
C PRO A 146 -8.58 -27.74 -5.01
N SER A 147 -7.40 -27.34 -4.55
CA SER A 147 -7.20 -26.58 -3.31
C SER A 147 -7.73 -25.14 -3.38
N ILE A 148 -7.84 -24.54 -4.56
CA ILE A 148 -8.38 -23.19 -4.76
C ILE A 148 -9.91 -23.23 -4.88
N ARG A 149 -10.49 -24.35 -5.34
CA ARG A 149 -11.93 -24.57 -5.40
C ARG A 149 -12.64 -24.39 -4.05
N GLN A 150 -11.96 -24.74 -2.97
CA GLN A 150 -12.51 -24.65 -1.62
C GLN A 150 -12.46 -23.24 -1.02
N LEU A 151 -11.67 -22.32 -1.59
CA LEU A 151 -11.55 -20.93 -1.11
C LEU A 151 -12.78 -20.05 -1.39
N GLY A 152 -13.70 -20.52 -2.23
CA GLY A 152 -14.98 -19.84 -2.52
C GLY A 152 -16.06 -20.04 -1.45
N THR A 153 -15.87 -20.95 -0.48
CA THR A 153 -16.88 -21.34 0.50
C THR A 153 -16.46 -21.21 1.97
N GLY A 154 -15.49 -20.34 2.28
CA GLY A 154 -15.09 -20.04 3.66
C GLY A 154 -14.05 -21.02 4.21
N ALA A 155 -12.96 -20.45 4.68
CA ALA A 155 -11.89 -21.03 5.50
C ALA A 155 -11.31 -22.39 5.06
N VAL A 156 -10.15 -22.34 4.39
CA VAL A 156 -9.25 -23.50 4.33
C VAL A 156 -7.82 -23.04 4.64
N THR A 157 -7.28 -23.57 5.70
CA THR A 157 -5.86 -23.56 6.02
C THR A 157 -5.13 -24.40 4.98
N LEU A 158 -4.14 -23.80 4.29
CA LEU A 158 -3.22 -24.56 3.45
C LEU A 158 -2.39 -25.47 4.36
N SER A 159 -2.57 -26.76 4.25
CA SER A 159 -1.72 -27.75 4.89
C SER A 159 -0.27 -27.57 4.45
N ARG A 160 0.60 -27.56 5.43
CA ARG A 160 2.07 -27.50 5.24
C ARG A 160 2.66 -28.89 4.95
N ASP A 161 2.10 -29.61 4.03
CA ASP A 161 2.63 -30.94 3.71
C ASP A 161 2.86 -31.01 2.21
N ASP A 162 4.09 -30.74 1.80
CA ASP A 162 4.75 -31.31 0.62
C ASP A 162 6.20 -30.81 0.58
N ASN A 163 6.98 -31.28 1.56
CA ASN A 163 8.44 -31.28 1.42
C ASN A 163 9.00 -32.56 2.07
N GLU A 164 8.82 -33.67 1.39
CA GLU A 164 9.69 -34.85 1.54
C GLU A 164 9.56 -35.74 0.28
N GLY A 165 10.69 -35.80 -0.48
CA GLY A 165 10.85 -36.69 -1.62
C GLY A 165 12.02 -36.28 -2.48
#